data_021e22d5208b40402a78528b7c25fe6c
#
_entry.id   021e22d5208b40402a78528b7c25fe6c
#
_cell.length_a   1.000
_cell.length_b   1.000
_cell.length_c   1.000
_cell.angle_alpha   90.00
_cell.angle_beta   90.00
_cell.angle_gamma   90.00
#
_symmetry.space_group_name_H-M   'P 1'
#
loop_
_entity.id
_entity.type
_entity.pdbx_description
1 polymer ?
#
loop_
_entity_poly.entity_id
_entity_poly.type
_entity_poly.pdbx_seq_one_letter_code
_entity_poly.pdbx_strand_id
1 'polypeptide(L)'
;MTGPTTSGDTAPGAAVPSPRDTRDLAAPLGPVVGMVGAGQLARMTQQAAIALGVELRVLANARDESAARVVADVRLGDHRDLADLRAFAKGCDVITFDHEHVPTEHIRALEASGLPVRPGADALVHAQDKLAMRRRLTELAVPCPAWAPVDSLAAVEEFAERHG
;
A
#
# COMPACT_ATOMS: atom_id res chain seq x y z
N MET A 1 74.00 12.95 24.64
CA MET A 1 73.41 11.75 24.00
C MET A 1 71.88 11.90 24.04
N THR A 2 71.31 12.37 22.96
CA THR A 2 69.91 12.65 22.79
C THR A 2 69.27 11.53 21.97
N GLY A 3 68.36 10.76 22.58
CA GLY A 3 67.59 9.74 21.88
C GLY A 3 66.37 10.30 21.15
N PRO A 4 65.96 9.73 20.03
CA PRO A 4 64.83 10.25 19.24
C PRO A 4 63.48 9.78 19.78
N THR A 5 62.52 10.71 19.91
CA THR A 5 61.11 10.49 20.15
C THR A 5 60.43 10.01 18.86
N THR A 6 59.87 8.79 18.89
CA THR A 6 59.01 8.27 17.83
C THR A 6 57.59 8.72 18.08
N SER A 7 57.07 9.62 17.23
CA SER A 7 55.65 9.93 17.12
C SER A 7 54.91 8.81 16.44
N GLY A 8 54.02 8.15 17.16
CA GLY A 8 53.08 7.20 16.59
C GLY A 8 51.98 7.93 15.79
N ASP A 9 52.00 7.75 14.48
CA ASP A 9 50.98 8.24 13.57
C ASP A 9 49.83 7.22 13.65
N THR A 10 48.72 7.62 14.29
CA THR A 10 47.49 6.82 14.36
C THR A 10 46.65 7.19 13.15
N ALA A 11 46.62 6.28 12.15
CA ALA A 11 45.74 6.42 11.00
C ALA A 11 44.29 6.57 11.43
N PRO A 12 43.50 7.46 10.80
CA PRO A 12 42.09 7.60 11.12
C PRO A 12 41.34 6.34 10.77
N GLY A 13 40.68 5.73 11.78
CA GLY A 13 39.87 4.54 11.60
C GLY A 13 38.78 4.77 10.54
N ALA A 14 38.72 3.86 9.58
CA ALA A 14 37.66 3.84 8.58
C ALA A 14 36.30 3.81 9.29
N ALA A 15 35.45 4.76 8.99
CA ALA A 15 34.09 4.83 9.52
C ALA A 15 33.32 3.59 9.09
N VAL A 16 32.77 2.84 10.06
CA VAL A 16 31.88 1.72 9.79
C VAL A 16 30.62 2.27 9.12
N PRO A 17 30.24 1.83 7.92
CA PRO A 17 29.06 2.34 7.24
C PRO A 17 27.79 2.09 8.08
N SER A 18 26.96 3.12 8.16
CA SER A 18 25.68 3.07 8.87
C SER A 18 24.77 1.97 8.26
N PRO A 19 23.96 1.26 9.06
CA PRO A 19 23.02 0.25 8.56
C PRO A 19 22.02 0.73 7.50
N ARG A 20 21.98 2.03 7.19
CA ARG A 20 21.13 2.61 6.13
C ARG A 20 21.76 2.51 4.74
N ASP A 21 23.07 2.34 4.63
CA ASP A 21 23.77 2.35 3.34
C ASP A 21 23.75 1.00 2.62
N THR A 22 23.33 -0.06 3.29
CA THR A 22 23.32 -1.43 2.70
C THR A 22 22.04 -1.75 1.92
N ARG A 23 21.01 -0.90 1.96
CA ARG A 23 19.73 -1.14 1.25
C ARG A 23 19.70 -0.61 -0.18
N ASP A 24 20.67 0.21 -0.58
CA ASP A 24 20.75 0.76 -1.94
C ASP A 24 21.49 -0.13 -2.95
N LEU A 25 21.91 -1.31 -2.55
CA LEU A 25 22.86 -2.11 -3.33
C LEU A 25 22.26 -3.31 -4.09
N ALA A 26 20.97 -3.60 -3.97
CA ALA A 26 20.37 -4.69 -4.73
C ALA A 26 19.26 -4.17 -5.64
N ALA A 27 19.46 -4.32 -6.96
CA ALA A 27 18.34 -4.24 -7.89
C ALA A 27 17.28 -5.29 -7.50
N PRO A 28 15.98 -5.01 -7.70
CA PRO A 28 14.92 -5.96 -7.41
C PRO A 28 15.20 -7.30 -8.10
N LEU A 29 15.04 -8.40 -7.38
CA LEU A 29 15.24 -9.76 -7.91
C LEU A 29 14.04 -10.21 -8.75
N GLY A 30 12.91 -9.53 -8.67
CA GLY A 30 11.67 -9.83 -9.36
C GLY A 30 10.79 -8.60 -9.53
N PRO A 31 9.56 -8.77 -10.04
CA PRO A 31 8.60 -7.68 -10.14
C PRO A 31 8.29 -7.07 -8.78
N VAL A 32 8.23 -5.75 -8.72
CA VAL A 32 7.90 -5.00 -7.50
C VAL A 32 6.42 -4.66 -7.47
N VAL A 33 5.69 -5.27 -6.57
CA VAL A 33 4.27 -4.97 -6.30
C VAL A 33 4.17 -3.99 -5.15
N GLY A 34 3.71 -2.76 -5.44
CA GLY A 34 3.42 -1.77 -4.42
C GLY A 34 2.02 -1.97 -3.86
N MET A 35 1.89 -2.30 -2.58
CA MET A 35 0.60 -2.42 -1.90
C MET A 35 0.37 -1.22 -1.00
N VAL A 36 -0.69 -0.47 -1.27
CA VAL A 36 -1.12 0.66 -0.45
C VAL A 36 -1.88 0.11 0.74
N GLY A 37 -1.32 0.35 1.94
CA GLY A 37 -1.73 -0.25 3.20
C GLY A 37 -0.74 -1.29 3.69
N ALA A 38 -0.73 -1.53 5.00
CA ALA A 38 0.19 -2.45 5.66
C ALA A 38 -0.53 -3.29 6.75
N GLY A 39 -1.79 -3.57 6.52
CA GLY A 39 -2.63 -4.34 7.41
C GLY A 39 -2.41 -5.86 7.32
N GLN A 40 -3.43 -6.59 7.78
CA GLN A 40 -3.38 -8.06 7.82
C GLN A 40 -3.36 -8.68 6.42
N LEU A 41 -4.11 -8.11 5.46
CA LEU A 41 -4.14 -8.63 4.09
C LEU A 41 -2.78 -8.45 3.41
N ALA A 42 -2.14 -7.29 3.58
CA ALA A 42 -0.79 -7.07 3.08
C ALA A 42 0.22 -8.05 3.69
N ARG A 43 0.09 -8.36 4.99
CA ARG A 43 0.93 -9.38 5.64
C ARG A 43 0.74 -10.77 5.05
N MET A 44 -0.49 -11.17 4.76
CA MET A 44 -0.78 -12.46 4.13
C MET A 44 -0.25 -12.50 2.69
N THR A 45 -0.36 -11.39 1.96
CA THR A 45 0.18 -11.26 0.60
C THR A 45 1.70 -11.44 0.57
N GLN A 46 2.44 -10.97 1.59
CA GLN A 46 3.89 -11.20 1.69
C GLN A 46 4.25 -12.69 1.68
N GLN A 47 3.47 -13.54 2.30
CA GLN A 47 3.74 -14.99 2.29
C GLN A 47 3.66 -15.57 0.88
N ALA A 48 2.66 -15.15 0.10
CA ALA A 48 2.49 -15.57 -1.29
C ALA A 48 3.57 -14.96 -2.20
N ALA A 49 3.92 -13.70 -1.98
CA ALA A 49 4.93 -12.98 -2.76
C ALA A 49 6.30 -13.69 -2.70
N ILE A 50 6.71 -14.14 -1.51
CA ILE A 50 7.97 -14.89 -1.33
C ILE A 50 7.99 -16.14 -2.21
N ALA A 51 6.93 -16.94 -2.18
CA ALA A 51 6.83 -18.18 -2.95
C ALA A 51 6.83 -17.95 -4.47
N LEU A 52 6.35 -16.80 -4.91
CA LEU A 52 6.24 -16.41 -6.32
C LEU A 52 7.47 -15.64 -6.85
N GLY A 53 8.45 -15.34 -6.00
CA GLY A 53 9.60 -14.52 -6.38
C GLY A 53 9.22 -13.07 -6.69
N VAL A 54 8.16 -12.56 -6.07
CA VAL A 54 7.67 -11.18 -6.20
C VAL A 54 8.16 -10.36 -5.01
N GLU A 55 8.64 -9.14 -5.26
CA GLU A 55 8.98 -8.21 -4.20
C GLU A 55 7.76 -7.37 -3.81
N LEU A 56 7.35 -7.47 -2.55
CA LEU A 56 6.28 -6.66 -2.01
C LEU A 56 6.86 -5.40 -1.36
N ARG A 57 6.38 -4.23 -1.78
CA ARG A 57 6.55 -2.95 -1.11
C ARG A 57 5.23 -2.56 -0.48
N VAL A 58 5.24 -2.06 0.76
CA VAL A 58 4.02 -1.57 1.43
C VAL A 58 4.10 -0.09 1.77
N LEU A 59 2.99 0.62 1.60
CA LEU A 59 2.80 1.97 2.14
C LEU A 59 2.11 1.84 3.49
N ALA A 60 2.80 2.17 4.56
CA ALA A 60 2.31 2.09 5.92
C ALA A 60 2.17 3.47 6.55
N ASN A 61 1.17 3.69 7.40
CA ASN A 61 1.10 4.91 8.21
C ASN A 61 2.10 4.86 9.38
N ALA A 62 2.39 3.64 9.88
CA ALA A 62 3.32 3.43 10.99
C ALA A 62 4.13 2.13 10.84
N ARG A 63 5.31 2.09 11.49
CA ARG A 63 6.22 0.93 11.41
C ARG A 63 5.74 -0.29 12.20
N ASP A 64 4.79 -0.13 13.09
CA ASP A 64 4.21 -1.17 13.93
C ASP A 64 2.98 -1.85 13.30
N GLU A 65 2.55 -1.41 12.11
CA GLU A 65 1.48 -2.07 11.36
C GLU A 65 1.86 -3.51 10.98
N SER A 66 0.86 -4.35 10.81
CA SER A 66 1.00 -5.81 10.70
C SER A 66 1.99 -6.25 9.62
N ALA A 67 1.87 -5.72 8.40
CA ALA A 67 2.76 -6.03 7.29
C ALA A 67 4.10 -5.31 7.40
N ALA A 68 4.13 -4.07 7.94
CA ALA A 68 5.36 -3.30 8.08
C ALA A 68 6.41 -3.98 8.97
N ARG A 69 5.99 -4.95 9.81
CA ARG A 69 6.87 -5.73 10.67
C ARG A 69 7.53 -6.92 9.97
N VAL A 70 7.08 -7.29 8.78
CA VAL A 70 7.54 -8.51 8.09
C VAL A 70 7.94 -8.28 6.62
N VAL A 71 7.55 -7.16 6.03
CA VAL A 71 7.94 -6.77 4.67
C VAL A 71 9.27 -6.04 4.71
N ALA A 72 10.16 -6.34 3.78
CA ALA A 72 11.50 -5.72 3.73
C ALA A 72 11.46 -4.25 3.24
N ASP A 73 10.65 -3.95 2.21
CA ASP A 73 10.51 -2.60 1.67
C ASP A 73 9.25 -1.92 2.20
N VAL A 74 9.41 -1.15 3.27
CA VAL A 74 8.34 -0.38 3.92
C VAL A 74 8.57 1.10 3.68
N ARG A 75 7.58 1.76 3.08
CA ARG A 75 7.53 3.22 2.94
C ARG A 75 6.49 3.77 3.92
N LEU A 76 6.85 4.84 4.62
CA LEU A 76 5.91 5.55 5.48
C LEU A 76 5.28 6.69 4.72
N GLY A 77 3.97 6.83 4.82
CA GLY A 77 3.19 7.90 4.16
C GLY A 77 1.70 7.72 4.37
N ASP A 78 0.94 8.73 3.97
CA ASP A 78 -0.52 8.72 4.03
C ASP A 78 -1.10 8.42 2.64
N HIS A 79 -1.90 7.37 2.52
CA HIS A 79 -2.60 7.02 1.29
C HIS A 79 -3.61 8.08 0.81
N ARG A 80 -3.93 9.07 1.66
CA ARG A 80 -4.77 10.23 1.31
C ARG A 80 -3.96 11.41 0.79
N ASP A 81 -2.63 11.34 0.82
CA ASP A 81 -1.74 12.33 0.22
C ASP A 81 -1.23 11.82 -1.14
N LEU A 82 -1.57 12.55 -2.21
CA LEU A 82 -1.16 12.18 -3.56
C LEU A 82 0.35 12.24 -3.77
N ALA A 83 1.06 13.14 -3.05
CA ALA A 83 2.52 13.22 -3.16
C ALA A 83 3.19 11.99 -2.55
N ASP A 84 2.69 11.51 -1.41
CA ASP A 84 3.15 10.27 -0.78
C ASP A 84 2.89 9.07 -1.68
N LEU A 85 1.69 8.96 -2.25
CA LEU A 85 1.35 7.89 -3.20
C LEU A 85 2.25 7.90 -4.44
N ARG A 86 2.54 9.06 -5.01
CA ARG A 86 3.45 9.20 -6.16
C ARG A 86 4.89 8.84 -5.79
N ALA A 87 5.35 9.23 -4.61
CA ALA A 87 6.68 8.88 -4.12
C ALA A 87 6.80 7.37 -3.87
N PHE A 88 5.78 6.76 -3.27
CA PHE A 88 5.66 5.34 -3.03
C PHE A 88 5.67 4.52 -4.32
N ALA A 89 4.94 4.97 -5.34
CA ALA A 89 4.76 4.29 -6.62
C ALA A 89 6.03 4.22 -7.47
N LYS A 90 7.01 5.08 -7.22
CA LYS A 90 8.27 5.08 -7.98
C LYS A 90 9.00 3.75 -7.85
N GLY A 91 9.26 3.12 -9.01
CA GLY A 91 9.96 1.82 -9.07
C GLY A 91 9.08 0.61 -8.70
N CYS A 92 7.75 0.78 -8.62
CA CYS A 92 6.82 -0.34 -8.64
C CYS A 92 6.42 -0.67 -10.08
N ASP A 93 6.24 -1.95 -10.37
CA ASP A 93 5.71 -2.43 -11.66
C ASP A 93 4.18 -2.39 -11.69
N VAL A 94 3.55 -2.50 -10.53
CA VAL A 94 2.10 -2.42 -10.36
C VAL A 94 1.75 -1.94 -8.95
N ILE A 95 0.64 -1.22 -8.82
CA ILE A 95 0.06 -0.83 -7.53
C ILE A 95 -1.20 -1.63 -7.26
N THR A 96 -1.35 -2.08 -6.01
CA THR A 96 -2.55 -2.71 -5.47
C THR A 96 -2.88 -2.14 -4.08
N PHE A 97 -3.95 -2.61 -3.45
CA PHE A 97 -4.47 -2.09 -2.19
C PHE A 97 -4.82 -3.25 -1.24
N ASP A 98 -4.62 -3.04 0.06
CA ASP A 98 -5.12 -3.94 1.10
C ASP A 98 -6.43 -3.45 1.74
N HIS A 99 -6.89 -2.25 1.35
CA HIS A 99 -8.15 -1.63 1.76
C HIS A 99 -8.69 -0.69 0.67
N GLU A 100 -9.95 -0.29 0.78
CA GLU A 100 -10.67 0.55 -0.19
C GLU A 100 -10.57 2.07 0.07
N HIS A 101 -9.85 2.53 1.10
CA HIS A 101 -9.94 3.93 1.57
C HIS A 101 -9.08 4.95 0.80
N VAL A 102 -8.41 4.54 -0.27
CA VAL A 102 -7.64 5.45 -1.12
C VAL A 102 -8.60 6.32 -1.95
N PRO A 103 -8.46 7.66 -1.95
CA PRO A 103 -9.32 8.52 -2.75
C PRO A 103 -9.30 8.14 -4.24
N THR A 104 -10.47 8.04 -4.86
CA THR A 104 -10.62 7.62 -6.26
C THR A 104 -9.84 8.52 -7.22
N GLU A 105 -9.82 9.83 -6.97
CA GLU A 105 -9.05 10.81 -7.76
C GLU A 105 -7.54 10.57 -7.68
N HIS A 106 -7.02 10.07 -6.56
CA HIS A 106 -5.60 9.70 -6.42
C HIS A 106 -5.27 8.44 -7.23
N ILE A 107 -6.17 7.46 -7.23
CA ILE A 107 -6.02 6.24 -8.05
C ILE A 107 -5.99 6.62 -9.53
N ARG A 108 -6.92 7.46 -9.99
CA ARG A 108 -6.93 7.98 -11.37
C ARG A 108 -5.65 8.75 -11.73
N ALA A 109 -5.10 9.51 -10.79
CA ALA A 109 -3.85 10.23 -10.99
C ALA A 109 -2.63 9.29 -11.15
N LEU A 110 -2.63 8.14 -10.46
CA LEU A 110 -1.63 7.08 -10.65
C LEU A 110 -1.81 6.39 -12.00
N GLU A 111 -3.03 6.00 -12.37
CA GLU A 111 -3.34 5.41 -13.68
C GLU A 111 -2.92 6.33 -14.84
N ALA A 112 -3.22 7.63 -14.73
CA ALA A 112 -2.85 8.64 -15.73
C ALA A 112 -1.33 8.81 -15.90
N SER A 113 -0.53 8.40 -14.92
CA SER A 113 0.94 8.39 -15.04
C SER A 113 1.49 7.21 -15.83
N GLY A 114 0.62 6.30 -16.31
CA GLY A 114 1.00 5.10 -17.06
C GLY A 114 1.36 3.89 -16.20
N LEU A 115 1.26 4.02 -14.87
CA LEU A 115 1.53 2.91 -13.97
C LEU A 115 0.31 1.97 -13.91
N PRO A 116 0.48 0.66 -14.04
CA PRO A 116 -0.60 -0.29 -13.81
C PRO A 116 -1.11 -0.22 -12.38
N VAL A 117 -2.42 0.00 -12.20
CA VAL A 117 -3.11 -0.03 -10.91
C VAL A 117 -4.18 -1.12 -10.93
N ARG A 118 -4.17 -2.03 -9.98
CA ARG A 118 -5.07 -3.19 -9.93
C ARG A 118 -5.57 -3.44 -8.50
N PRO A 119 -6.89 -3.38 -8.26
CA PRO A 119 -7.93 -2.95 -9.18
C PRO A 119 -7.79 -1.47 -9.55
N GLY A 120 -8.28 -1.09 -10.73
CA GLY A 120 -8.35 0.32 -11.14
C GLY A 120 -9.45 1.10 -10.42
N ALA A 121 -9.47 2.43 -10.62
CA ALA A 121 -10.43 3.33 -9.97
C ALA A 121 -11.89 2.93 -10.21
N ASP A 122 -12.22 2.56 -11.46
CA ASP A 122 -13.60 2.18 -11.84
C ASP A 122 -14.06 0.84 -11.22
N ALA A 123 -13.12 -0.02 -10.83
CA ALA A 123 -13.45 -1.26 -10.13
C ALA A 123 -13.52 -1.01 -8.61
N LEU A 124 -12.55 -0.26 -8.05
CA LEU A 124 -12.46 -0.06 -6.60
C LEU A 124 -13.64 0.77 -6.05
N VAL A 125 -14.25 1.65 -6.85
CA VAL A 125 -15.44 2.42 -6.44
C VAL A 125 -16.58 1.52 -5.94
N HIS A 126 -16.71 0.32 -6.46
CA HIS A 126 -17.74 -0.63 -6.01
C HIS A 126 -17.45 -1.24 -4.62
N ALA A 127 -16.20 -1.20 -4.15
CA ALA A 127 -15.87 -1.52 -2.77
C ALA A 127 -16.07 -0.32 -1.84
N GLN A 128 -15.80 0.89 -2.34
CA GLN A 128 -15.90 2.15 -1.60
C GLN A 128 -17.35 2.58 -1.35
N ASP A 129 -18.23 2.41 -2.35
CA ASP A 129 -19.63 2.84 -2.32
C ASP A 129 -20.57 1.63 -2.44
N LYS A 130 -21.22 1.28 -1.33
CA LYS A 130 -22.16 0.16 -1.28
C LYS A 130 -23.38 0.38 -2.16
N LEU A 131 -23.82 1.62 -2.34
CA LEU A 131 -24.96 1.95 -3.20
C LEU A 131 -24.58 1.79 -4.69
N ALA A 132 -23.41 2.27 -5.08
CA ALA A 132 -22.86 2.06 -6.43
C ALA A 132 -22.72 0.55 -6.73
N MET A 133 -22.17 -0.21 -5.77
CA MET A 133 -22.04 -1.68 -5.88
C MET A 133 -23.41 -2.33 -6.07
N ARG A 134 -24.40 -2.02 -5.23
CA ARG A 134 -25.74 -2.63 -5.29
C ARG A 134 -26.45 -2.32 -6.60
N ARG A 135 -26.37 -1.07 -7.07
CA ARG A 135 -26.90 -0.69 -8.38
C ARG A 135 -26.27 -1.52 -9.49
N ARG A 136 -24.93 -1.63 -9.49
CA ARG A 136 -24.21 -2.38 -10.52
C ARG A 136 -24.55 -3.86 -10.51
N LEU A 137 -24.65 -4.49 -9.35
CA LEU A 137 -25.06 -5.90 -9.23
C LEU A 137 -26.49 -6.13 -9.74
N THR A 138 -27.40 -5.19 -9.47
CA THR A 138 -28.79 -5.23 -9.99
C THR A 138 -28.83 -5.13 -11.51
N GLU A 139 -28.07 -4.19 -12.11
CA GLU A 139 -27.95 -4.05 -13.58
C GLU A 139 -27.43 -5.33 -14.24
N LEU A 140 -26.52 -6.04 -13.57
CA LEU A 140 -25.94 -7.29 -14.05
C LEU A 140 -26.81 -8.51 -13.74
N ALA A 141 -27.99 -8.33 -13.15
CA ALA A 141 -28.90 -9.40 -12.71
C ALA A 141 -28.22 -10.41 -11.73
N VAL A 142 -27.23 -9.97 -10.95
CA VAL A 142 -26.60 -10.76 -9.92
C VAL A 142 -27.52 -10.77 -8.69
N PRO A 143 -27.87 -11.94 -8.13
CA PRO A 143 -28.71 -12.02 -6.95
C PRO A 143 -28.11 -11.24 -5.76
N CYS A 144 -28.92 -10.35 -5.17
CA CYS A 144 -28.57 -9.55 -4.02
C CYS A 144 -29.67 -9.64 -2.96
N PRO A 145 -29.33 -9.51 -1.67
CA PRO A 145 -30.33 -9.18 -0.66
C PRO A 145 -31.11 -7.92 -1.03
N ALA A 146 -32.32 -7.74 -0.49
CA ALA A 146 -33.07 -6.50 -0.63
C ALA A 146 -32.22 -5.31 -0.16
N TRP A 147 -32.31 -4.20 -0.86
CA TRP A 147 -31.55 -2.99 -0.54
C TRP A 147 -32.32 -1.73 -0.99
N ALA A 148 -32.08 -0.64 -0.30
CA ALA A 148 -32.58 0.68 -0.68
C ALA A 148 -31.58 1.76 -0.28
N PRO A 149 -31.53 2.92 -0.99
CA PRO A 149 -30.89 4.11 -0.47
C PRO A 149 -31.71 4.60 0.72
N VAL A 150 -31.07 4.95 1.83
CA VAL A 150 -31.72 5.52 3.01
C VAL A 150 -30.99 6.81 3.40
N ASP A 151 -31.78 7.86 3.62
CA ASP A 151 -31.31 9.21 3.99
C ASP A 151 -31.96 9.74 5.28
N SER A 152 -32.88 8.97 5.84
CA SER A 152 -33.64 9.34 7.02
C SER A 152 -33.99 8.13 7.87
N LEU A 153 -34.30 8.36 9.15
CA LEU A 153 -34.78 7.30 10.06
C LEU A 153 -36.09 6.69 9.54
N ALA A 154 -37.00 7.50 9.03
CA ALA A 154 -38.27 7.02 8.47
C ALA A 154 -38.05 6.08 7.29
N ALA A 155 -37.07 6.35 6.42
CA ALA A 155 -36.72 5.45 5.32
C ALA A 155 -36.14 4.10 5.80
N VAL A 156 -35.39 4.11 6.89
CA VAL A 156 -34.89 2.88 7.53
C VAL A 156 -36.06 2.08 8.11
N GLU A 157 -36.97 2.71 8.83
CA GLU A 157 -38.16 2.08 9.43
C GLU A 157 -39.05 1.45 8.35
N GLU A 158 -39.35 2.20 7.28
CA GLU A 158 -40.14 1.71 6.14
C GLU A 158 -39.47 0.49 5.47
N PHE A 159 -38.15 0.54 5.30
CA PHE A 159 -37.42 -0.60 4.72
C PHE A 159 -37.47 -1.82 5.63
N ALA A 160 -37.29 -1.65 6.95
CA ALA A 160 -37.38 -2.73 7.92
C ALA A 160 -38.77 -3.36 8.00
N GLU A 161 -39.83 -2.56 7.98
CA GLU A 161 -41.23 -3.07 7.95
C GLU A 161 -41.51 -3.91 6.71
N ARG A 162 -40.89 -3.57 5.57
CA ARG A 162 -41.12 -4.27 4.29
C ARG A 162 -40.32 -5.55 4.15
N HIS A 163 -39.15 -5.65 4.78
CA HIS A 163 -38.20 -6.71 4.52
C HIS A 163 -37.80 -7.53 5.77
N GLY A 164 -38.21 -7.14 6.96
CA GLY A 164 -37.94 -7.82 8.23
C GLY A 164 -36.64 -7.37 8.88
#